data_5690b041347e60df9f664358a3ad0db1
#
_entry.id   5690b041347e60df9f664358a3ad0db1
#
_cell.length_a   1.000
_cell.length_b   1.000
_cell.length_c   1.000
_cell.angle_alpha   90.00
_cell.angle_beta   90.00
_cell.angle_gamma   90.00
#
_symmetry.space_group_name_H-M   'P 1'
#
loop_
_entity.id
_entity.type
_entity.pdbx_description
1 polymer ?
#
loop_
_entity_poly.entity_id
_entity_poly.type
_entity_poly.pdbx_seq_one_letter_code
_entity_poly.pdbx_strand_id
1 'polypeptide(L)'
;PKEYIEKVRSREIYDPVLTFQLSNDFHVRRVIRNYLPSDEESEHCATLLQWDNIYYQPPTDSYVDRKPTVRIGLVQWQMRPYASVDDLFEQVEFFVDSVSDYKSDFILFPEYFNAPLMAKFNNMGEAQSIRQMAQYTEQIRDRFRELAISYNINIITGSMPYVKDDGALYNVGFLCRRDGSVDMYEKIHVTPDEQKCWGLTGGSRIQTFDTDCGKIGIVICYDVEFPELSRLMAQDGMQILFVPFMTDTQNAYSRVRVCAQARAIENECYVAIAGSVGNLPRVHNMDIQYAQSAVFTPCDFAFPNDGKRSEATPNTEMILVSDVDLNLLNELHTYGAVRNLRDRRKDLYELKKK
;
A
#
# COMPACT_ATOMS: atom_id res chain seq x y z
N PRO A 1 23.95 -18.50 -16.55
CA PRO A 1 22.63 -18.11 -17.10
C PRO A 1 22.71 -17.40 -18.46
N LYS A 2 23.61 -16.40 -18.65
CA LYS A 2 23.69 -15.68 -19.93
C LYS A 2 24.08 -16.61 -21.09
N GLU A 3 25.07 -17.44 -20.88
CA GLU A 3 25.52 -18.41 -21.88
C GLU A 3 24.42 -19.41 -22.22
N TYR A 4 23.63 -19.86 -21.25
CA TYR A 4 22.48 -20.73 -21.46
C TYR A 4 21.44 -20.07 -22.38
N ILE A 5 21.08 -18.79 -22.10
CA ILE A 5 20.13 -18.05 -22.93
C ILE A 5 20.62 -17.91 -24.38
N GLU A 6 21.91 -17.66 -24.60
CA GLU A 6 22.47 -17.58 -25.96
C GLU A 6 22.43 -18.94 -26.67
N LYS A 7 22.71 -20.04 -25.98
CA LYS A 7 22.59 -21.40 -26.54
C LYS A 7 21.14 -21.77 -26.86
N VAL A 8 20.15 -21.34 -26.08
CA VAL A 8 18.73 -21.52 -26.42
C VAL A 8 18.36 -20.65 -27.63
N ARG A 9 18.86 -19.41 -27.71
CA ARG A 9 18.64 -18.50 -28.83
C ARG A 9 19.28 -19.04 -30.15
N SER A 10 20.47 -19.60 -30.08
CA SER A 10 21.16 -20.23 -31.21
C SER A 10 20.62 -21.61 -31.57
N ARG A 11 19.65 -22.13 -30.76
CA ARG A 11 19.07 -23.49 -30.91
C ARG A 11 20.06 -24.62 -30.66
N GLU A 12 21.15 -24.37 -29.97
CA GLU A 12 22.06 -25.40 -29.49
C GLU A 12 21.47 -26.19 -28.32
N ILE A 13 20.64 -25.57 -27.53
CA ILE A 13 19.90 -26.20 -26.42
C ILE A 13 18.39 -25.93 -26.62
N TYR A 14 17.60 -26.95 -26.40
CA TYR A 14 16.14 -26.81 -26.38
C TYR A 14 15.61 -26.69 -24.98
N ASP A 15 15.09 -25.50 -24.65
CA ASP A 15 14.32 -25.21 -23.44
C ASP A 15 12.86 -24.97 -23.87
N PRO A 16 11.88 -25.81 -23.43
CA PRO A 16 10.51 -25.73 -23.94
C PRO A 16 9.86 -24.37 -23.67
N VAL A 17 10.13 -23.77 -22.52
CA VAL A 17 9.53 -22.50 -22.10
C VAL A 17 10.21 -21.33 -22.78
N LEU A 18 11.51 -21.19 -22.62
CA LEU A 18 12.27 -20.08 -23.18
C LEU A 18 12.29 -20.11 -24.73
N THR A 19 12.39 -21.29 -25.35
CA THR A 19 12.31 -21.41 -26.80
C THR A 19 10.96 -20.97 -27.35
N PHE A 20 9.86 -21.38 -26.69
CA PHE A 20 8.51 -20.94 -27.06
C PHE A 20 8.37 -19.43 -26.95
N GLN A 21 8.82 -18.84 -25.86
CA GLN A 21 8.73 -17.39 -25.62
C GLN A 21 9.55 -16.61 -26.65
N LEU A 22 10.80 -16.98 -26.86
CA LEU A 22 11.66 -16.32 -27.87
C LEU A 22 11.13 -16.47 -29.32
N SER A 23 10.44 -17.56 -29.61
CA SER A 23 9.80 -17.79 -30.93
C SER A 23 8.50 -16.97 -31.10
N ASN A 24 7.96 -16.42 -30.03
CA ASN A 24 6.78 -15.56 -30.04
C ASN A 24 7.12 -14.09 -29.72
N ASP A 25 8.29 -13.62 -30.14
CA ASP A 25 8.76 -12.24 -30.07
C ASP A 25 8.94 -11.72 -28.66
N PHE A 26 9.14 -12.58 -27.66
CA PHE A 26 9.58 -12.15 -26.36
C PHE A 26 11.07 -11.82 -26.36
N HIS A 27 11.45 -10.70 -25.76
CA HIS A 27 12.83 -10.26 -25.65
C HIS A 27 13.33 -10.40 -24.23
N VAL A 28 14.51 -11.02 -24.05
CA VAL A 28 15.17 -11.10 -22.75
C VAL A 28 15.67 -9.72 -22.32
N ARG A 29 15.15 -9.19 -21.23
CA ARG A 29 15.58 -7.90 -20.66
C ARG A 29 16.69 -8.05 -19.64
N ARG A 30 16.55 -9.00 -18.74
CA ARG A 30 17.59 -9.31 -17.75
C ARG A 30 17.42 -10.72 -17.17
N VAL A 31 18.47 -11.19 -16.51
CA VAL A 31 18.43 -12.36 -15.64
C VAL A 31 18.30 -11.90 -14.20
N ILE A 32 17.32 -12.44 -13.49
CA ILE A 32 17.11 -12.20 -12.06
C ILE A 32 17.77 -13.37 -11.32
N ARG A 33 18.71 -13.09 -10.45
CA ARG A 33 19.42 -14.08 -9.64
C ARG A 33 18.70 -14.26 -8.30
N ASN A 34 18.76 -15.46 -7.75
CA ASN A 34 18.12 -15.84 -6.49
C ASN A 34 16.59 -15.59 -6.49
N TYR A 35 15.96 -15.78 -7.64
CA TYR A 35 14.52 -15.59 -7.82
C TYR A 35 13.71 -16.68 -7.12
N LEU A 36 14.13 -17.94 -7.25
CA LEU A 36 13.54 -19.10 -6.59
C LEU A 36 14.65 -19.88 -5.86
N PRO A 37 14.81 -19.71 -4.56
CA PRO A 37 15.88 -20.38 -3.80
C PRO A 37 15.79 -21.91 -3.81
N SER A 38 14.60 -22.47 -4.08
CA SER A 38 14.36 -23.91 -4.16
C SER A 38 14.59 -24.52 -5.55
N ASP A 39 14.86 -23.70 -6.57
CA ASP A 39 15.04 -24.15 -7.94
C ASP A 39 16.53 -24.28 -8.30
N GLU A 40 17.10 -25.43 -7.95
CA GLU A 40 18.51 -25.74 -8.22
C GLU A 40 18.79 -25.93 -9.72
N GLU A 41 17.81 -26.38 -10.51
CA GLU A 41 17.98 -26.66 -11.95
C GLU A 41 18.24 -25.37 -12.74
N SER A 42 17.63 -24.25 -12.35
CA SER A 42 17.83 -22.93 -12.95
C SER A 42 19.00 -22.14 -12.32
N GLU A 43 19.78 -22.75 -11.40
CA GLU A 43 20.75 -22.04 -10.55
C GLU A 43 20.10 -20.85 -9.81
N HIS A 44 18.85 -21.03 -9.36
CA HIS A 44 18.05 -20.01 -8.69
C HIS A 44 17.79 -18.75 -9.54
N CYS A 45 17.90 -18.86 -10.87
CA CYS A 45 17.78 -17.74 -11.80
C CYS A 45 16.46 -17.76 -12.55
N ALA A 46 15.89 -16.58 -12.79
CA ALA A 46 14.77 -16.39 -13.70
C ALA A 46 15.12 -15.41 -14.81
N THR A 47 14.40 -15.49 -15.93
CA THR A 47 14.56 -14.60 -17.07
C THR A 47 13.40 -13.62 -17.13
N LEU A 48 13.68 -12.31 -16.98
CA LEU A 48 12.68 -11.28 -17.25
C LEU A 48 12.54 -11.09 -18.74
N LEU A 49 11.34 -11.38 -19.24
CA LEU A 49 10.99 -11.25 -20.65
C LEU A 49 10.07 -10.07 -20.87
N GLN A 50 10.22 -9.40 -21.99
CA GLN A 50 9.31 -8.37 -22.49
C GLN A 50 8.76 -8.79 -23.84
N TRP A 51 7.46 -8.62 -24.02
CA TRP A 51 6.79 -8.69 -25.28
C TRP A 51 6.17 -7.34 -25.62
N ASP A 52 6.46 -6.82 -26.80
CA ASP A 52 5.93 -5.53 -27.26
C ASP A 52 4.74 -5.80 -28.21
N ASN A 53 3.57 -5.31 -27.84
CA ASN A 53 2.39 -5.39 -28.68
C ASN A 53 2.52 -4.43 -29.87
N ILE A 54 2.97 -4.96 -31.02
CA ILE A 54 3.12 -4.16 -32.26
C ILE A 54 1.80 -3.61 -32.81
N TYR A 55 0.67 -4.15 -32.37
CA TYR A 55 -0.67 -3.66 -32.73
C TYR A 55 -1.20 -2.63 -31.74
N TYR A 56 -0.47 -2.36 -30.65
CA TYR A 56 -0.84 -1.33 -29.71
C TYR A 56 -0.66 0.05 -30.34
N GLN A 57 -1.77 0.72 -30.60
CA GLN A 57 -1.78 2.12 -30.95
C GLN A 57 -2.12 2.90 -29.67
N PRO A 58 -1.19 3.71 -29.15
CA PRO A 58 -1.54 4.57 -28.02
C PRO A 58 -2.73 5.45 -28.43
N PRO A 59 -3.72 5.65 -27.55
CA PRO A 59 -4.84 6.54 -27.82
C PRO A 59 -4.32 7.89 -28.28
N THR A 60 -4.90 8.41 -29.36
CA THR A 60 -4.49 9.71 -29.95
C THR A 60 -4.81 10.91 -29.05
N ASP A 61 -5.60 10.71 -28.01
CA ASP A 61 -5.85 11.68 -26.95
C ASP A 61 -5.08 11.29 -25.67
N SER A 62 -4.42 12.27 -25.08
CA SER A 62 -3.53 12.20 -23.92
C SER A 62 -4.18 11.74 -22.59
N TYR A 63 -5.29 11.06 -22.63
CA TYR A 63 -5.80 10.26 -21.54
C TYR A 63 -5.10 8.90 -21.60
N VAL A 64 -4.12 8.73 -20.74
CA VAL A 64 -3.59 7.39 -20.41
C VAL A 64 -4.81 6.49 -20.17
N ASP A 65 -4.92 5.39 -20.91
CA ASP A 65 -6.01 4.43 -20.78
C ASP A 65 -5.84 3.74 -19.42
N ARG A 66 -6.23 4.47 -18.36
CA ARG A 66 -6.17 3.97 -16.99
C ARG A 66 -7.23 2.88 -16.88
N LYS A 67 -6.82 1.73 -16.39
CA LYS A 67 -7.71 0.61 -16.11
C LYS A 67 -8.92 1.14 -15.31
N PRO A 68 -10.16 1.07 -15.85
CA PRO A 68 -11.30 1.69 -15.17
C PRO A 68 -11.61 1.03 -13.83
N THR A 69 -11.41 -0.28 -13.73
CA THR A 69 -11.60 -1.05 -12.51
C THR A 69 -10.27 -1.34 -11.84
N VAL A 70 -10.13 -0.92 -10.60
CA VAL A 70 -8.96 -1.15 -9.76
C VAL A 70 -9.30 -2.15 -8.67
N ARG A 71 -8.52 -3.22 -8.55
CA ARG A 71 -8.69 -4.24 -7.51
C ARG A 71 -7.73 -3.98 -6.37
N ILE A 72 -8.28 -3.86 -5.15
CA ILE A 72 -7.56 -3.52 -3.93
C ILE A 72 -7.61 -4.70 -2.98
N GLY A 73 -6.45 -5.18 -2.52
CA GLY A 73 -6.33 -6.11 -1.42
C GLY A 73 -5.96 -5.38 -0.13
N LEU A 74 -6.69 -5.65 0.94
CA LEU A 74 -6.42 -5.13 2.27
C LEU A 74 -6.01 -6.28 3.18
N VAL A 75 -4.91 -6.13 3.88
CA VAL A 75 -4.45 -7.11 4.87
C VAL A 75 -4.94 -6.68 6.24
N GLN A 76 -5.90 -7.41 6.81
CA GLN A 76 -6.23 -7.32 8.22
C GLN A 76 -5.24 -8.22 8.96
N TRP A 77 -4.17 -7.61 9.44
CA TRP A 77 -2.96 -8.27 9.91
C TRP A 77 -3.07 -8.67 11.36
N GLN A 78 -2.87 -9.95 11.67
CA GLN A 78 -2.77 -10.38 13.05
C GLN A 78 -1.37 -10.19 13.60
N MET A 79 -1.27 -9.40 14.65
CA MET A 79 -0.05 -9.24 15.42
C MET A 79 0.31 -10.54 16.11
N ARG A 80 1.52 -11.05 15.85
CA ARG A 80 2.09 -12.26 16.44
C ARG A 80 3.59 -12.13 16.60
N PRO A 81 4.23 -12.81 17.55
CA PRO A 81 5.68 -12.76 17.70
C PRO A 81 6.41 -13.30 16.47
N TYR A 82 7.49 -12.62 16.04
CA TYR A 82 8.42 -13.07 15.02
C TYR A 82 9.85 -13.10 15.59
N ALA A 83 10.60 -14.15 15.27
CA ALA A 83 11.98 -14.29 15.75
C ALA A 83 12.96 -13.46 14.89
N SER A 84 12.63 -13.17 13.64
CA SER A 84 13.48 -12.43 12.71
C SER A 84 12.67 -11.59 11.72
N VAL A 85 13.34 -10.75 10.93
CA VAL A 85 12.74 -10.08 9.78
C VAL A 85 12.36 -11.10 8.71
N ASP A 86 13.12 -12.19 8.59
CA ASP A 86 12.81 -13.25 7.63
C ASP A 86 11.50 -13.96 7.99
N ASP A 87 11.28 -14.32 9.24
CA ASP A 87 10.01 -14.92 9.70
C ASP A 87 8.82 -13.96 9.46
N LEU A 88 9.04 -12.65 9.67
CA LEU A 88 8.02 -11.64 9.35
C LEU A 88 7.70 -11.65 7.86
N PHE A 89 8.73 -11.77 7.01
CA PHE A 89 8.56 -11.72 5.57
C PHE A 89 8.01 -13.01 4.97
N GLU A 90 8.15 -14.16 5.60
CA GLU A 90 7.40 -15.36 5.21
C GLU A 90 5.88 -15.11 5.27
N GLN A 91 5.42 -14.43 6.32
CA GLN A 91 4.01 -14.07 6.45
C GLN A 91 3.61 -12.93 5.49
N VAL A 92 4.47 -11.92 5.31
CA VAL A 92 4.22 -10.82 4.36
C VAL A 92 4.09 -11.38 2.94
N GLU A 93 5.00 -12.25 2.51
CA GLU A 93 4.99 -12.85 1.19
C GLU A 93 3.76 -13.72 0.96
N PHE A 94 3.33 -14.50 1.97
CA PHE A 94 2.07 -15.24 1.92
C PHE A 94 0.87 -14.34 1.57
N PHE A 95 0.77 -13.15 2.18
CA PHE A 95 -0.30 -12.22 1.88
C PHE A 95 -0.15 -11.57 0.49
N VAL A 96 1.07 -11.22 0.09
CA VAL A 96 1.33 -10.64 -1.23
C VAL A 96 1.00 -11.65 -2.33
N ASP A 97 1.45 -12.91 -2.19
CA ASP A 97 1.14 -14.00 -3.10
C ASP A 97 -0.38 -14.20 -3.22
N SER A 98 -1.05 -14.39 -2.09
CA SER A 98 -2.50 -14.61 -2.04
C SER A 98 -3.29 -13.46 -2.70
N VAL A 99 -2.91 -12.20 -2.45
CA VAL A 99 -3.59 -11.02 -3.03
C VAL A 99 -3.27 -10.90 -4.52
N SER A 100 -2.05 -11.24 -4.94
CA SER A 100 -1.62 -11.19 -6.34
C SER A 100 -2.37 -12.22 -7.19
N ASP A 101 -2.69 -13.40 -6.63
CA ASP A 101 -3.48 -14.44 -7.31
C ASP A 101 -4.89 -13.96 -7.69
N TYR A 102 -5.47 -13.06 -6.90
CA TYR A 102 -6.71 -12.35 -7.26
C TYR A 102 -6.53 -11.30 -8.36
N LYS A 103 -5.30 -11.14 -8.91
CA LYS A 103 -4.95 -10.10 -9.90
C LYS A 103 -5.22 -8.69 -9.36
N SER A 104 -4.92 -8.48 -8.08
CA SER A 104 -5.07 -7.19 -7.45
C SER A 104 -4.03 -6.19 -7.94
N ASP A 105 -4.44 -4.93 -8.02
CA ASP A 105 -3.58 -3.82 -8.46
C ASP A 105 -2.79 -3.23 -7.29
N PHE A 106 -3.40 -3.25 -6.11
CA PHE A 106 -2.82 -2.77 -4.86
C PHE A 106 -2.97 -3.79 -3.74
N ILE A 107 -1.98 -3.80 -2.84
CA ILE A 107 -2.10 -4.39 -1.51
C ILE A 107 -1.72 -3.35 -0.47
N LEU A 108 -2.52 -3.24 0.61
CA LEU A 108 -2.30 -2.34 1.74
C LEU A 108 -2.03 -3.15 3.00
N PHE A 109 -0.88 -2.92 3.62
CA PHE A 109 -0.55 -3.38 4.97
C PHE A 109 -0.88 -2.29 6.01
N PRO A 110 -1.12 -2.64 7.28
CA PRO A 110 -1.48 -1.67 8.31
C PRO A 110 -0.29 -0.89 8.89
N GLU A 111 -0.61 0.13 9.67
CA GLU A 111 0.38 0.88 10.45
C GLU A 111 1.10 -0.04 11.45
N TYR A 112 2.42 0.12 11.61
CA TYR A 112 3.27 -0.66 12.52
C TYR A 112 3.11 -2.18 12.41
N PHE A 113 2.84 -2.72 11.20
CA PHE A 113 2.73 -4.17 11.00
C PHE A 113 3.98 -4.94 11.50
N ASN A 114 5.13 -4.26 11.58
CA ASN A 114 6.40 -4.79 12.06
C ASN A 114 6.59 -4.66 13.59
N ALA A 115 5.59 -4.17 14.33
CA ALA A 115 5.63 -4.03 15.80
C ALA A 115 6.12 -5.28 16.56
N PRO A 116 5.83 -6.50 16.10
CA PRO A 116 6.34 -7.71 16.76
C PRO A 116 7.87 -7.75 16.94
N LEU A 117 8.61 -7.13 16.04
CA LEU A 117 10.08 -7.06 16.11
C LEU A 117 10.58 -6.23 17.30
N MET A 118 9.74 -5.32 17.81
CA MET A 118 10.06 -4.48 18.98
C MET A 118 10.22 -5.32 20.27
N ALA A 119 9.58 -6.49 20.35
CA ALA A 119 9.70 -7.39 21.50
C ALA A 119 11.15 -7.80 21.83
N LYS A 120 12.05 -7.74 20.86
CA LYS A 120 13.49 -8.01 21.06
C LYS A 120 14.18 -6.95 21.94
N PHE A 121 13.59 -5.79 22.08
CA PHE A 121 14.14 -4.62 22.75
C PHE A 121 13.40 -4.26 24.05
N ASN A 122 12.53 -5.16 24.55
CA ASN A 122 11.70 -4.92 25.73
C ASN A 122 12.48 -4.70 27.06
N ASN A 123 13.79 -4.94 27.05
CA ASN A 123 14.67 -4.62 28.17
C ASN A 123 15.11 -3.13 28.18
N MET A 124 14.70 -2.39 27.17
CA MET A 124 14.98 -0.95 27.01
C MET A 124 13.72 -0.13 27.33
N GLY A 125 13.89 1.18 27.51
CA GLY A 125 12.74 2.11 27.57
C GLY A 125 12.03 2.20 26.21
N GLU A 126 10.74 2.56 26.21
CA GLU A 126 9.88 2.57 25.03
C GLU A 126 10.45 3.38 23.86
N ALA A 127 10.91 4.62 24.14
CA ALA A 127 11.52 5.49 23.13
C ALA A 127 12.81 4.91 22.52
N GLN A 128 13.55 4.12 23.29
CA GLN A 128 14.76 3.47 22.82
C GLN A 128 14.43 2.21 22.02
N SER A 129 13.43 1.45 22.45
CA SER A 129 12.99 0.22 21.78
C SER A 129 12.47 0.49 20.36
N ILE A 130 11.65 1.53 20.19
CA ILE A 130 11.12 1.87 18.85
C ILE A 130 12.22 2.39 17.92
N ARG A 131 13.21 3.11 18.45
CA ARG A 131 14.39 3.52 17.67
C ARG A 131 15.24 2.34 17.23
N GLN A 132 15.34 1.30 18.06
CA GLN A 132 16.02 0.06 17.67
C GLN A 132 15.24 -0.70 16.60
N MET A 133 13.92 -0.67 16.63
CA MET A 133 13.09 -1.28 15.57
C MET A 133 13.32 -0.57 14.22
N ALA A 134 13.58 0.74 14.22
CA ALA A 134 13.83 1.52 13.00
C ALA A 134 15.04 1.01 12.17
N GLN A 135 15.99 0.27 12.76
CA GLN A 135 17.12 -0.31 12.03
C GLN A 135 16.70 -1.28 10.90
N TYR A 136 15.51 -1.85 11.00
CA TYR A 136 15.02 -2.82 10.02
C TYR A 136 14.30 -2.17 8.83
N THR A 137 14.01 -0.87 8.89
CA THR A 137 13.08 -0.21 7.97
C THR A 137 13.57 -0.21 6.52
N GLU A 138 14.86 0.02 6.28
CA GLU A 138 15.42 -0.02 4.92
C GLU A 138 15.42 -1.44 4.34
N GLN A 139 15.81 -2.42 5.14
CA GLN A 139 15.75 -3.83 4.72
C GLN A 139 14.31 -4.24 4.39
N ILE A 140 13.33 -3.82 5.19
CA ILE A 140 11.91 -4.10 4.99
C ILE A 140 11.43 -3.43 3.69
N ARG A 141 11.77 -2.15 3.45
CA ARG A 141 11.46 -1.43 2.21
C ARG A 141 11.99 -2.18 0.97
N ASP A 142 13.24 -2.59 1.00
CA ASP A 142 13.88 -3.22 -0.15
C ASP A 142 13.24 -4.58 -0.47
N ARG A 143 12.89 -5.36 0.55
CA ARG A 143 12.14 -6.62 0.37
C ARG A 143 10.73 -6.39 -0.20
N PHE A 144 9.99 -5.39 0.27
CA PHE A 144 8.70 -5.04 -0.33
C PHE A 144 8.83 -4.61 -1.79
N ARG A 145 9.88 -3.87 -2.13
CA ARG A 145 10.16 -3.51 -3.52
C ARG A 145 10.39 -4.75 -4.39
N GLU A 146 11.13 -5.73 -3.90
CA GLU A 146 11.36 -6.99 -4.60
C GLU A 146 10.04 -7.76 -4.80
N LEU A 147 9.21 -7.85 -3.76
CA LEU A 147 7.89 -8.47 -3.85
C LEU A 147 6.97 -7.74 -4.84
N ALA A 148 6.95 -6.40 -4.84
CA ALA A 148 6.14 -5.62 -5.76
C ALA A 148 6.46 -5.95 -7.24
N ILE A 149 7.76 -6.10 -7.56
CA ILE A 149 8.22 -6.48 -8.90
C ILE A 149 7.85 -7.94 -9.20
N SER A 150 8.14 -8.85 -8.26
CA SER A 150 8.01 -10.31 -8.47
C SER A 150 6.56 -10.72 -8.62
N TYR A 151 5.66 -10.14 -7.85
CA TYR A 151 4.22 -10.43 -7.86
C TYR A 151 3.41 -9.48 -8.73
N ASN A 152 4.06 -8.52 -9.42
CA ASN A 152 3.44 -7.55 -10.32
C ASN A 152 2.27 -6.78 -9.66
N ILE A 153 2.47 -6.29 -8.45
CA ILE A 153 1.46 -5.59 -7.64
C ILE A 153 2.05 -4.33 -7.01
N ASN A 154 1.26 -3.25 -6.91
CA ASN A 154 1.66 -2.07 -6.16
C ASN A 154 1.46 -2.33 -4.66
N ILE A 155 2.51 -2.18 -3.85
CA ILE A 155 2.46 -2.45 -2.41
C ILE A 155 2.54 -1.15 -1.63
N ILE A 156 1.53 -0.91 -0.80
CA ILE A 156 1.54 0.12 0.24
C ILE A 156 1.93 -0.58 1.54
N THR A 157 3.15 -0.34 2.01
CA THR A 157 3.79 -1.13 3.07
C THR A 157 3.19 -0.94 4.46
N GLY A 158 2.09 -0.19 4.58
CA GLY A 158 1.66 0.26 5.90
C GLY A 158 2.60 1.34 6.42
N SER A 159 3.00 1.25 7.68
CA SER A 159 4.04 2.16 8.17
C SER A 159 4.92 1.53 9.24
N MET A 160 6.05 2.18 9.52
CA MET A 160 7.07 1.72 10.44
C MET A 160 7.94 2.89 10.92
N PRO A 161 8.66 2.77 12.06
CA PRO A 161 9.52 3.82 12.55
C PRO A 161 10.76 3.97 11.63
N TYR A 162 11.17 5.20 11.40
CA TYR A 162 12.35 5.53 10.60
C TYR A 162 13.12 6.69 11.24
N VAL A 163 14.42 6.51 11.40
CA VAL A 163 15.32 7.58 11.86
C VAL A 163 15.92 8.23 10.62
N LYS A 164 15.66 9.52 10.39
CA LYS A 164 16.23 10.27 9.28
C LYS A 164 17.62 10.83 9.60
N ASP A 165 18.24 11.44 8.63
CA ASP A 165 19.59 12.04 8.73
C ASP A 165 19.69 13.14 9.80
N ASP A 166 18.57 13.79 10.14
CA ASP A 166 18.48 14.77 11.22
C ASP A 166 18.46 14.13 12.62
N GLY A 167 18.48 12.80 12.70
CA GLY A 167 18.42 12.02 13.93
C GLY A 167 17.03 11.95 14.57
N ALA A 168 16.01 12.59 13.97
CA ALA A 168 14.64 12.52 14.47
C ALA A 168 13.97 11.20 14.03
N LEU A 169 13.01 10.75 14.85
CA LEU A 169 12.24 9.55 14.60
C LEU A 169 10.90 9.93 13.96
N TYR A 170 10.57 9.26 12.87
CA TYR A 170 9.33 9.45 12.12
C TYR A 170 8.57 8.12 11.97
N ASN A 171 7.27 8.22 11.76
CA ASN A 171 6.45 7.11 11.29
C ASN A 171 6.30 7.25 9.77
N VAL A 172 6.88 6.32 9.01
CA VAL A 172 6.91 6.38 7.54
C VAL A 172 6.42 5.10 6.92
N GLY A 173 5.94 5.18 5.70
CA GLY A 173 5.67 4.02 4.85
C GLY A 173 6.17 4.24 3.43
N PHE A 174 6.10 3.19 2.63
CA PHE A 174 6.58 3.21 1.26
C PHE A 174 5.49 2.72 0.31
N LEU A 175 5.38 3.40 -0.81
CA LEU A 175 4.68 2.91 -1.99
C LEU A 175 5.72 2.25 -2.89
N CYS A 176 5.74 0.92 -2.91
CA CYS A 176 6.58 0.13 -3.80
C CYS A 176 5.75 -0.26 -5.02
N ARG A 177 6.05 0.34 -6.19
CA ARG A 177 5.30 0.04 -7.41
C ARG A 177 5.83 -1.20 -8.10
N ARG A 178 4.98 -1.81 -8.91
CA ARG A 178 5.31 -3.00 -9.71
C ARG A 178 6.43 -2.78 -10.73
N ASP A 179 6.73 -1.53 -11.09
CA ASP A 179 7.86 -1.16 -11.93
C ASP A 179 9.19 -1.05 -11.16
N GLY A 180 9.16 -1.21 -9.83
CA GLY A 180 10.29 -1.12 -8.93
C GLY A 180 10.61 0.29 -8.44
N SER A 181 9.84 1.30 -8.82
CA SER A 181 9.94 2.63 -8.22
C SER A 181 9.37 2.65 -6.81
N VAL A 182 9.95 3.49 -5.95
CA VAL A 182 9.57 3.59 -4.54
C VAL A 182 9.44 5.05 -4.15
N ASP A 183 8.31 5.39 -3.53
CA ASP A 183 8.08 6.68 -2.88
C ASP A 183 7.87 6.47 -1.38
N MET A 184 8.34 7.43 -0.59
CA MET A 184 8.12 7.47 0.86
C MET A 184 6.99 8.43 1.20
N TYR A 185 6.10 8.02 2.11
CA TYR A 185 5.11 8.89 2.73
C TYR A 185 5.29 8.90 4.26
N GLU A 186 4.82 9.96 4.90
CA GLU A 186 5.08 10.24 6.31
C GLU A 186 3.79 10.52 7.04
N LYS A 187 3.68 10.05 8.30
CA LYS A 187 2.62 10.48 9.22
C LYS A 187 2.85 11.95 9.59
N ILE A 188 1.86 12.79 9.31
CA ILE A 188 1.95 14.24 9.54
C ILE A 188 1.54 14.58 10.95
N HIS A 189 0.41 14.04 11.41
CA HIS A 189 -0.10 14.26 12.76
C HIS A 189 0.25 13.08 13.67
N VAL A 190 1.20 13.33 14.56
CA VAL A 190 1.61 12.36 15.58
C VAL A 190 0.62 12.43 16.73
N THR A 191 0.19 11.26 17.24
CA THR A 191 -0.68 11.24 18.42
C THR A 191 0.07 11.71 19.68
N PRO A 192 -0.63 12.21 20.71
CA PRO A 192 0.02 12.58 21.97
C PRO A 192 0.84 11.45 22.60
N ASP A 193 0.37 10.21 22.50
CA ASP A 193 1.08 9.05 23.04
C ASP A 193 2.34 8.71 22.24
N GLU A 194 2.28 8.73 20.91
CA GLU A 194 3.46 8.56 20.06
C GLU A 194 4.53 9.63 20.33
N GLN A 195 4.11 10.87 20.52
CA GLN A 195 5.03 11.96 20.87
C GLN A 195 5.63 11.77 22.26
N LYS A 196 4.80 11.46 23.27
CA LYS A 196 5.21 11.35 24.67
C LYS A 196 6.05 10.12 24.95
N CYS A 197 5.62 8.93 24.43
CA CYS A 197 6.24 7.65 24.76
C CYS A 197 7.42 7.33 23.84
N TRP A 198 7.34 7.72 22.57
CA TRP A 198 8.33 7.37 21.56
C TRP A 198 9.16 8.54 21.04
N GLY A 199 8.71 9.76 21.26
CA GLY A 199 9.39 10.96 20.76
C GLY A 199 9.35 11.09 19.25
N LEU A 200 8.22 10.69 18.62
CA LEU A 200 8.01 10.84 17.20
C LEU A 200 7.90 12.30 16.78
N THR A 201 8.40 12.59 15.60
CA THR A 201 8.28 13.87 14.90
C THR A 201 7.29 13.72 13.74
N GLY A 202 6.41 14.71 13.56
CA GLY A 202 5.48 14.76 12.45
C GLY A 202 6.18 15.02 11.12
N GLY A 203 5.67 14.41 10.05
CA GLY A 203 6.13 14.64 8.69
C GLY A 203 5.77 16.04 8.19
N SER A 204 6.31 16.42 7.04
CA SER A 204 6.15 17.76 6.48
C SER A 204 5.60 17.80 5.05
N ARG A 205 5.27 16.63 4.46
CA ARG A 205 4.89 16.53 3.05
C ARG A 205 3.46 16.03 2.87
N ILE A 206 2.61 16.84 2.27
CA ILE A 206 1.29 16.45 1.78
C ILE A 206 1.41 16.22 0.28
N GLN A 207 1.27 14.98 -0.18
CA GLN A 207 1.50 14.61 -1.58
C GLN A 207 0.53 13.53 -2.04
N THR A 208 0.28 13.51 -3.34
CA THR A 208 -0.38 12.44 -4.05
C THR A 208 0.64 11.67 -4.88
N PHE A 209 0.29 10.47 -5.29
CA PHE A 209 1.18 9.60 -6.05
C PHE A 209 0.48 9.17 -7.34
N ASP A 210 1.16 9.36 -8.47
CA ASP A 210 0.71 8.79 -9.73
C ASP A 210 1.08 7.31 -9.79
N THR A 211 0.11 6.50 -10.22
CA THR A 211 0.29 5.07 -10.45
C THR A 211 -0.33 4.67 -11.80
N ASP A 212 -0.02 3.49 -12.26
CA ASP A 212 -0.64 2.91 -13.45
C ASP A 212 -2.15 2.63 -13.28
N CYS A 213 -2.65 2.68 -12.03
CA CYS A 213 -4.05 2.45 -11.67
C CYS A 213 -4.75 3.69 -11.11
N GLY A 214 -4.30 4.89 -11.45
CA GLY A 214 -4.88 6.16 -11.02
C GLY A 214 -4.00 6.93 -10.03
N LYS A 215 -4.48 8.11 -9.65
CA LYS A 215 -3.81 8.96 -8.66
C LYS A 215 -4.30 8.64 -7.26
N ILE A 216 -3.38 8.33 -6.36
CA ILE A 216 -3.70 7.91 -5.00
C ILE A 216 -3.17 8.89 -3.97
N GLY A 217 -3.80 8.91 -2.80
CA GLY A 217 -3.31 9.53 -1.58
C GLY A 217 -3.05 8.46 -0.52
N ILE A 218 -2.12 8.74 0.39
CA ILE A 218 -1.86 7.87 1.54
C ILE A 218 -1.75 8.76 2.78
N VAL A 219 -2.52 8.43 3.81
CA VAL A 219 -2.47 9.10 5.13
C VAL A 219 -2.44 8.02 6.20
N ILE A 220 -1.70 8.24 7.29
CA ILE A 220 -1.48 7.21 8.30
C ILE A 220 -2.39 7.46 9.52
N CYS A 221 -3.31 6.52 9.77
CA CYS A 221 -4.12 6.41 10.99
C CYS A 221 -4.75 7.76 11.41
N TYR A 222 -4.22 8.41 12.44
CA TYR A 222 -4.68 9.68 12.98
C TYR A 222 -4.81 10.79 11.93
N ASP A 223 -3.98 10.78 10.89
CA ASP A 223 -4.05 11.76 9.81
C ASP A 223 -5.42 11.81 9.11
N VAL A 224 -6.15 10.68 9.06
CA VAL A 224 -7.48 10.66 8.43
C VAL A 224 -8.52 11.45 9.20
N GLU A 225 -8.28 11.74 10.47
CA GLU A 225 -9.16 12.56 11.31
C GLU A 225 -9.09 14.06 10.94
N PHE A 226 -8.07 14.48 10.18
CA PHE A 226 -7.86 15.86 9.72
C PHE A 226 -8.37 16.01 8.27
N PRO A 227 -9.55 16.62 8.04
CA PRO A 227 -10.16 16.71 6.72
C PRO A 227 -9.33 17.51 5.72
N GLU A 228 -8.49 18.42 6.19
CA GLU A 228 -7.64 19.27 5.38
C GLU A 228 -6.69 18.47 4.49
N LEU A 229 -6.07 17.40 5.02
CA LEU A 229 -5.12 16.58 4.27
C LEU A 229 -5.78 15.91 3.07
N SER A 230 -6.87 15.19 3.32
CA SER A 230 -7.61 14.49 2.26
C SER A 230 -8.19 15.47 1.25
N ARG A 231 -8.64 16.65 1.70
CA ARG A 231 -9.15 17.70 0.82
C ARG A 231 -8.07 18.26 -0.10
N LEU A 232 -6.87 18.50 0.41
CA LEU A 232 -5.74 18.96 -0.40
C LEU A 232 -5.32 17.92 -1.43
N MET A 233 -5.32 16.64 -1.06
CA MET A 233 -5.05 15.54 -1.99
C MET A 233 -6.15 15.39 -3.05
N ALA A 234 -7.42 15.55 -2.67
CA ALA A 234 -8.55 15.53 -3.62
C ALA A 234 -8.48 16.69 -4.61
N GLN A 235 -8.06 17.89 -4.18
CA GLN A 235 -7.82 19.04 -5.08
C GLN A 235 -6.72 18.76 -6.09
N ASP A 236 -5.77 17.88 -5.75
CA ASP A 236 -4.67 17.44 -6.62
C ASP A 236 -5.06 16.23 -7.50
N GLY A 237 -6.34 15.84 -7.48
CA GLY A 237 -6.92 14.80 -8.34
C GLY A 237 -6.84 13.38 -7.79
N MET A 238 -6.68 13.21 -6.47
CA MET A 238 -6.72 11.90 -5.82
C MET A 238 -8.05 11.19 -6.06
N GLN A 239 -7.99 9.93 -6.46
CA GLN A 239 -9.13 9.05 -6.71
C GLN A 239 -9.33 8.00 -5.62
N ILE A 240 -8.23 7.52 -5.03
CA ILE A 240 -8.24 6.51 -3.96
C ILE A 240 -7.36 7.03 -2.83
N LEU A 241 -7.90 7.03 -1.61
CA LEU A 241 -7.16 7.31 -0.37
C LEU A 241 -6.92 6.00 0.37
N PHE A 242 -5.67 5.70 0.65
CA PHE A 242 -5.27 4.55 1.46
C PHE A 242 -4.93 4.99 2.88
N VAL A 243 -5.42 4.25 3.87
CA VAL A 243 -5.25 4.57 5.30
C VAL A 243 -4.80 3.32 6.05
N PRO A 244 -3.50 3.07 6.15
CA PRO A 244 -2.98 2.12 7.11
C PRO A 244 -3.22 2.64 8.52
N PHE A 245 -3.72 1.79 9.43
CA PHE A 245 -3.98 2.20 10.80
C PHE A 245 -3.66 1.10 11.83
N MET A 246 -3.42 1.53 13.06
CA MET A 246 -3.29 0.69 14.23
C MET A 246 -4.06 1.35 15.37
N THR A 247 -5.03 0.65 15.94
CA THR A 247 -5.85 1.15 17.04
C THR A 247 -6.00 0.09 18.13
N ASP A 248 -5.94 0.53 19.39
CA ASP A 248 -5.98 -0.29 20.58
C ASP A 248 -7.41 -0.57 21.08
N THR A 249 -8.31 0.34 20.80
CA THR A 249 -9.69 0.31 21.32
C THR A 249 -10.71 0.48 20.22
N GLN A 250 -11.92 0.01 20.49
CA GLN A 250 -13.05 0.24 19.59
C GLN A 250 -13.35 1.73 19.40
N ASN A 251 -13.12 2.57 20.40
CA ASN A 251 -13.30 4.02 20.30
C ASN A 251 -12.30 4.64 19.32
N ALA A 252 -11.02 4.26 19.40
CA ALA A 252 -9.98 4.72 18.47
C ALA A 252 -10.29 4.26 17.04
N TYR A 253 -10.62 2.98 16.87
CA TYR A 253 -11.08 2.44 15.59
C TYR A 253 -12.29 3.21 15.03
N SER A 254 -13.29 3.50 15.87
CA SER A 254 -14.51 4.20 15.43
C SER A 254 -14.20 5.60 14.89
N ARG A 255 -13.25 6.34 15.49
CA ARG A 255 -12.82 7.65 14.96
C ARG A 255 -12.20 7.48 13.56
N VAL A 256 -11.23 6.58 13.41
CA VAL A 256 -10.59 6.32 12.12
C VAL A 256 -11.62 5.93 11.07
N ARG A 257 -12.50 4.98 11.39
CA ARG A 257 -13.52 4.46 10.48
C ARG A 257 -14.50 5.55 10.02
N VAL A 258 -15.08 6.27 10.97
CA VAL A 258 -16.09 7.29 10.65
C VAL A 258 -15.47 8.45 9.87
N CYS A 259 -14.27 8.88 10.25
CA CYS A 259 -13.54 9.89 9.50
C CYS A 259 -13.19 9.40 8.09
N ALA A 260 -12.70 8.18 7.93
CA ALA A 260 -12.38 7.61 6.61
C ALA A 260 -13.62 7.58 5.70
N GLN A 261 -14.77 7.18 6.24
CA GLN A 261 -16.04 7.19 5.48
C GLN A 261 -16.46 8.62 5.12
N ALA A 262 -16.31 9.59 6.02
CA ALA A 262 -16.57 11.00 5.73
C ALA A 262 -15.64 11.52 4.61
N ARG A 263 -14.35 11.12 4.59
CA ARG A 263 -13.41 11.48 3.52
C ARG A 263 -13.86 10.98 2.15
N ALA A 264 -14.43 9.76 2.08
CA ALA A 264 -14.96 9.21 0.84
C ALA A 264 -16.12 10.08 0.29
N ILE A 265 -17.04 10.46 1.16
CA ILE A 265 -18.24 11.22 0.78
C ILE A 265 -17.86 12.66 0.39
N GLU A 266 -17.18 13.38 1.25
CA GLU A 266 -16.90 14.81 1.06
C GLU A 266 -15.86 15.12 -0.03
N ASN A 267 -14.99 14.14 -0.35
CA ASN A 267 -13.96 14.26 -1.39
C ASN A 267 -14.29 13.49 -2.67
N GLU A 268 -15.45 12.83 -2.71
CA GLU A 268 -15.90 12.08 -3.88
C GLU A 268 -14.81 11.12 -4.40
N CYS A 269 -14.25 10.32 -3.49
CA CYS A 269 -13.18 9.36 -3.77
C CYS A 269 -13.44 8.02 -3.07
N TYR A 270 -12.70 6.99 -3.43
CA TYR A 270 -12.66 5.76 -2.64
C TYR A 270 -11.70 5.90 -1.48
N VAL A 271 -12.02 5.27 -0.35
CA VAL A 271 -11.13 5.22 0.82
C VAL A 271 -10.98 3.79 1.30
N ALA A 272 -9.75 3.29 1.33
CA ALA A 272 -9.41 1.94 1.73
C ALA A 272 -8.63 1.97 3.04
N ILE A 273 -9.16 1.35 4.09
CA ILE A 273 -8.54 1.29 5.42
C ILE A 273 -8.10 -0.14 5.75
N ALA A 274 -6.87 -0.33 6.22
CA ALA A 274 -6.36 -1.62 6.69
C ALA A 274 -5.74 -1.49 8.07
N GLY A 275 -6.15 -2.37 8.99
CA GLY A 275 -5.75 -2.33 10.38
C GLY A 275 -5.25 -3.65 10.93
N SER A 276 -4.53 -3.57 12.06
CA SER A 276 -4.01 -4.72 12.78
C SER A 276 -4.97 -5.23 13.84
N VAL A 277 -4.94 -6.55 14.08
CA VAL A 277 -5.74 -7.25 15.09
C VAL A 277 -4.84 -8.11 15.97
N GLY A 278 -5.38 -8.64 17.05
CA GLY A 278 -4.65 -9.52 17.98
C GLY A 278 -3.92 -8.75 19.07
N ASN A 279 -3.05 -9.46 19.78
CA ASN A 279 -2.34 -8.92 20.94
C ASN A 279 -0.86 -9.25 20.90
N LEU A 280 -0.04 -8.31 21.36
CA LEU A 280 1.41 -8.45 21.58
C LEU A 280 1.75 -8.17 23.04
N PRO A 281 1.51 -9.10 23.99
CA PRO A 281 1.60 -8.82 25.43
C PRO A 281 2.99 -8.44 25.94
N ARG A 282 4.00 -8.42 25.08
CA ARG A 282 5.39 -8.05 25.40
C ARG A 282 5.88 -6.83 24.61
N VAL A 283 4.99 -6.08 23.97
CA VAL A 283 5.35 -4.88 23.22
C VAL A 283 4.60 -3.71 23.83
N HIS A 284 5.33 -2.85 24.53
CA HIS A 284 4.76 -1.69 25.21
C HIS A 284 4.08 -0.73 24.22
N ASN A 285 2.86 -0.27 24.56
CA ASN A 285 2.00 0.63 23.77
C ASN A 285 1.57 0.08 22.39
N MET A 286 1.79 -1.21 22.13
CA MET A 286 1.32 -1.92 20.93
C MET A 286 0.75 -3.30 21.29
N ASP A 287 0.38 -3.52 22.54
CA ASP A 287 0.01 -4.82 23.10
C ASP A 287 -1.41 -5.26 22.76
N ILE A 288 -2.33 -4.32 22.48
CA ILE A 288 -3.73 -4.60 22.13
C ILE A 288 -4.04 -3.97 20.79
N GLN A 289 -4.76 -4.72 19.95
CA GLN A 289 -5.18 -4.27 18.61
C GLN A 289 -6.65 -4.55 18.39
N TYR A 290 -7.36 -3.56 17.82
CA TYR A 290 -8.74 -3.69 17.37
C TYR A 290 -8.87 -3.08 15.97
N ALA A 291 -9.35 -3.87 15.00
CA ALA A 291 -9.58 -3.39 13.66
C ALA A 291 -10.73 -4.09 12.94
N GLN A 292 -11.27 -3.39 11.95
CA GLN A 292 -12.13 -3.90 10.90
C GLN A 292 -11.79 -3.14 9.63
N SER A 293 -11.04 -3.78 8.73
CA SER A 293 -10.63 -3.19 7.46
C SER A 293 -11.82 -3.03 6.52
N ALA A 294 -11.82 -1.99 5.69
CA ALA A 294 -12.96 -1.69 4.83
C ALA A 294 -12.55 -0.86 3.60
N VAL A 295 -13.42 -0.88 2.58
CA VAL A 295 -13.40 0.03 1.45
C VAL A 295 -14.69 0.86 1.45
N PHE A 296 -14.55 2.18 1.53
CA PHE A 296 -15.64 3.15 1.49
C PHE A 296 -15.74 3.83 0.14
N THR A 297 -16.95 4.28 -0.17
CA THR A 297 -17.32 4.95 -1.44
C THR A 297 -18.00 6.28 -1.14
N PRO A 298 -18.12 7.15 -2.12
CA PRO A 298 -19.14 8.21 -2.08
C PRO A 298 -20.55 7.64 -1.85
N CYS A 299 -21.50 8.51 -1.49
CA CYS A 299 -22.92 8.18 -1.38
C CYS A 299 -23.69 8.91 -2.47
N ASP A 300 -23.95 8.24 -3.58
CA ASP A 300 -24.81 8.67 -4.69
C ASP A 300 -25.41 7.44 -5.38
N PHE A 301 -26.30 7.64 -6.36
CA PHE A 301 -27.07 6.54 -7.00
C PHE A 301 -26.23 5.40 -7.57
N ALA A 302 -25.02 5.68 -8.05
CA ALA A 302 -24.10 4.66 -8.58
C ALA A 302 -23.35 3.86 -7.50
N PHE A 303 -23.45 4.27 -6.23
CA PHE A 303 -22.69 3.72 -5.11
C PHE A 303 -23.62 3.07 -4.08
N PRO A 304 -23.09 2.21 -3.17
CA PRO A 304 -23.87 1.68 -2.06
C PRO A 304 -24.46 2.78 -1.17
N ASN A 305 -25.72 2.61 -0.75
CA ASN A 305 -26.47 3.61 0.02
C ASN A 305 -25.82 4.01 1.34
N ASP A 306 -25.06 3.09 1.94
CA ASP A 306 -24.33 3.30 3.19
C ASP A 306 -22.86 3.75 2.98
N GLY A 307 -22.45 4.00 1.74
CA GLY A 307 -21.09 4.39 1.41
C GLY A 307 -20.04 3.34 1.70
N LYS A 308 -20.43 2.06 1.75
CA LYS A 308 -19.54 0.94 2.06
C LYS A 308 -19.52 -0.08 0.91
N ARG A 309 -18.35 -0.25 0.28
CA ARG A 309 -18.16 -1.24 -0.78
C ARG A 309 -17.95 -2.64 -0.22
N SER A 310 -17.09 -2.76 0.79
CA SER A 310 -16.76 -4.02 1.45
C SER A 310 -16.19 -3.77 2.83
N GLU A 311 -16.30 -4.76 3.71
CA GLU A 311 -15.86 -4.68 5.10
C GLU A 311 -15.42 -6.07 5.59
N ALA A 312 -14.30 -6.14 6.29
CA ALA A 312 -13.77 -7.36 6.87
C ALA A 312 -14.56 -7.79 8.11
N THR A 313 -14.40 -9.04 8.55
CA THR A 313 -14.88 -9.48 9.86
C THR A 313 -14.06 -8.79 10.96
N PRO A 314 -14.68 -8.18 11.97
CA PRO A 314 -13.95 -7.55 13.07
C PRO A 314 -12.97 -8.50 13.75
N ASN A 315 -11.79 -8.02 14.08
CA ASN A 315 -10.77 -8.73 14.86
C ASN A 315 -10.40 -10.13 14.35
N THR A 316 -10.54 -10.38 13.06
CA THR A 316 -10.18 -11.64 12.42
C THR A 316 -9.10 -11.40 11.37
N GLU A 317 -7.99 -12.14 11.41
CA GLU A 317 -7.00 -12.08 10.34
C GLU A 317 -7.61 -12.53 9.03
N MET A 318 -7.52 -11.69 8.01
CA MET A 318 -8.03 -12.01 6.68
C MET A 318 -7.52 -11.05 5.61
N ILE A 319 -7.68 -11.46 4.37
CA ILE A 319 -7.58 -10.61 3.20
C ILE A 319 -8.97 -10.15 2.81
N LEU A 320 -9.13 -8.85 2.56
CA LEU A 320 -10.33 -8.30 1.95
C LEU A 320 -9.97 -7.81 0.54
N VAL A 321 -10.54 -8.43 -0.50
CA VAL A 321 -10.37 -8.00 -1.89
C VAL A 321 -11.62 -7.26 -2.35
N SER A 322 -11.44 -6.10 -2.96
CA SER A 322 -12.54 -5.24 -3.41
C SER A 322 -12.22 -4.57 -4.75
N ASP A 323 -13.20 -4.55 -5.63
CA ASP A 323 -13.11 -3.83 -6.90
C ASP A 323 -13.76 -2.45 -6.79
N VAL A 324 -13.07 -1.41 -7.26
CA VAL A 324 -13.56 -0.05 -7.37
C VAL A 324 -13.47 0.42 -8.82
N ASP A 325 -14.48 1.14 -9.29
CA ASP A 325 -14.55 1.65 -10.66
C ASP A 325 -14.29 3.16 -10.68
N LEU A 326 -13.16 3.57 -11.27
CA LEU A 326 -12.77 4.97 -11.33
C LEU A 326 -13.63 5.80 -12.30
N ASN A 327 -14.32 5.15 -13.26
CA ASN A 327 -15.24 5.86 -14.15
C ASN A 327 -16.48 6.36 -13.39
N LEU A 328 -16.94 5.61 -12.39
CA LEU A 328 -18.05 6.06 -11.55
C LEU A 328 -17.72 7.36 -10.79
N LEU A 329 -16.45 7.59 -10.41
CA LEU A 329 -16.04 8.87 -9.83
C LEU A 329 -16.11 10.00 -10.84
N ASN A 330 -15.71 9.77 -12.09
CA ASN A 330 -15.80 10.75 -13.16
C ASN A 330 -17.26 11.11 -13.48
N GLU A 331 -18.13 10.12 -13.47
CA GLU A 331 -19.58 10.31 -13.64
C GLU A 331 -20.17 11.11 -12.48
N LEU A 332 -19.80 10.76 -11.22
CA LEU A 332 -20.22 11.50 -10.02
C LEU A 332 -19.79 12.97 -10.09
N HIS A 333 -18.52 13.24 -10.41
CA HIS A 333 -17.98 14.60 -10.51
C HIS A 333 -18.70 15.43 -11.57
N THR A 334 -19.27 14.79 -12.59
CA THR A 334 -19.94 15.48 -13.71
C THR A 334 -21.45 15.57 -13.51
N TYR A 335 -22.09 14.47 -13.11
CA TYR A 335 -23.54 14.29 -13.15
C TYR A 335 -24.16 13.92 -11.79
N GLY A 336 -23.36 13.82 -10.72
CA GLY A 336 -23.84 13.44 -9.40
C GLY A 336 -24.97 14.34 -8.87
N ALA A 337 -25.82 13.79 -8.03
CA ALA A 337 -26.93 14.52 -7.38
C ALA A 337 -26.42 15.68 -6.52
N VAL A 338 -25.26 15.51 -5.91
CA VAL A 338 -24.46 16.52 -5.22
C VAL A 338 -23.01 16.39 -5.66
N ARG A 339 -22.27 17.50 -5.71
CA ARG A 339 -20.88 17.51 -6.21
C ARG A 339 -20.00 18.25 -5.23
N ASN A 340 -19.69 17.60 -4.13
CA ASN A 340 -19.04 18.20 -2.98
C ASN A 340 -17.68 18.85 -3.29
N LEU A 341 -16.91 18.32 -4.25
CA LEU A 341 -15.65 18.93 -4.69
C LEU A 341 -15.88 20.16 -5.56
N ARG A 342 -16.85 20.11 -6.48
CA ARG A 342 -17.11 21.14 -7.48
C ARG A 342 -17.87 22.33 -6.88
N ASP A 343 -18.90 22.08 -6.07
CA ASP A 343 -19.87 23.08 -5.60
C ASP A 343 -19.36 23.87 -4.37
N ARG A 344 -18.07 23.72 -4.02
CA ARG A 344 -17.44 24.51 -2.96
C ARG A 344 -17.45 26.00 -3.29
N ARG A 345 -17.75 26.80 -2.30
CA ARG A 345 -17.79 28.27 -2.38
C ARG A 345 -16.36 28.85 -2.32
N LYS A 346 -15.57 28.62 -3.39
CA LYS A 346 -14.19 29.13 -3.51
C LYS A 346 -14.08 30.65 -3.50
N ASP A 347 -15.21 31.32 -3.67
CA ASP A 347 -15.38 32.77 -3.52
C ASP A 347 -15.40 33.22 -2.04
N LEU A 348 -15.71 32.30 -1.10
CA LEU A 348 -15.79 32.58 0.34
C LEU A 348 -14.62 32.01 1.14
N TYR A 349 -14.07 30.90 0.72
CA TYR A 349 -13.00 30.23 1.46
C TYR A 349 -12.10 29.44 0.53
N GLU A 350 -10.85 29.28 0.96
CA GLU A 350 -9.84 28.52 0.23
C GLU A 350 -8.97 27.71 1.18
N LEU A 351 -8.59 26.51 0.78
CA LEU A 351 -7.61 25.67 1.46
C LEU A 351 -6.38 25.52 0.54
N LYS A 352 -5.19 25.88 1.06
CA LYS A 352 -3.92 25.82 0.33
C LYS A 352 -2.85 25.13 1.14
N LYS A 353 -1.95 24.40 0.46
CA LYS A 353 -0.65 24.03 1.00
C LYS A 353 0.19 25.30 1.24
N LYS A 354 0.95 25.34 2.32
CA LYS A 354 1.93 26.39 2.58
C LYS A 354 3.19 26.16 1.78
#